data_4f776e96a60c649307487c6d317eaef5
#
_entry.id   4f776e96a60c649307487c6d317eaef5
#
_cell.length_a   1.000
_cell.length_b   1.000
_cell.length_c   1.000
_cell.angle_alpha   90.00
_cell.angle_beta   90.00
_cell.angle_gamma   90.00
#
_symmetry.space_group_name_H-M   'P 1'
#
loop_
_entity.id
_entity.type
_entity.pdbx_description
1 polymer ?
#
loop_
_entity_poly.entity_id
_entity_poly.type
_entity_poly.pdbx_seq_one_letter_code
_entity_poly.pdbx_strand_id
1 'polypeptide(L)'
;MKLTITQQTKIPKKLFSDLLKKLPPIPEENVELLLTNNEEIHAINKQYRNIDRPTDVLAIAERESPSPDPKVLGQIIISLDRAKEQADELNQSLEEELRFLFVHGLLHILGYDHEKPEDEKVMLKEAYRILGRV
;
A
#
# COMPACT_ATOMS: atom_id res chain seq x y z
N MET A 1 2.59 15.55 0.63
CA MET A 1 2.50 14.41 -0.30
C MET A 1 1.11 14.33 -0.90
N LYS A 2 1.04 14.03 -2.16
CA LYS A 2 -0.22 13.89 -2.90
C LYS A 2 -0.52 12.43 -3.16
N LEU A 3 -1.82 12.11 -3.30
CA LEU A 3 -2.28 10.77 -3.62
C LEU A 3 -3.07 10.80 -4.93
N THR A 4 -2.67 9.98 -5.88
CA THR A 4 -3.43 9.72 -7.10
C THR A 4 -4.01 8.31 -7.01
N ILE A 5 -5.33 8.19 -7.08
CA ILE A 5 -6.01 6.91 -6.95
C ILE A 5 -6.69 6.51 -8.26
N THR A 6 -6.49 5.25 -8.65
CA THR A 6 -7.17 4.64 -9.80
C THR A 6 -7.99 3.46 -9.30
N GLN A 7 -9.28 3.43 -9.62
CA GLN A 7 -10.19 2.38 -9.17
C GLN A 7 -11.43 2.30 -10.06
N GLN A 8 -12.04 1.13 -10.09
CA GLN A 8 -13.34 0.92 -10.75
C GLN A 8 -14.52 1.00 -9.77
N THR A 9 -14.23 1.12 -8.49
CA THR A 9 -15.21 1.24 -7.42
C THR A 9 -15.08 2.60 -6.74
N LYS A 10 -16.11 3.01 -6.00
CA LYS A 10 -16.11 4.32 -5.34
C LYS A 10 -15.70 4.19 -3.88
N ILE A 11 -14.41 4.07 -3.64
CA ILE A 11 -13.86 4.13 -2.30
C ILE A 11 -13.35 5.55 -2.08
N PRO A 12 -13.77 6.25 -1.01
CA PRO A 12 -13.38 7.65 -0.80
C PRO A 12 -11.86 7.81 -0.69
N LYS A 13 -11.30 8.72 -1.45
CA LYS A 13 -9.88 9.04 -1.42
C LYS A 13 -9.42 9.42 -0.01
N LYS A 14 -10.28 10.08 0.75
CA LYS A 14 -9.99 10.52 2.11
C LYS A 14 -9.64 9.35 3.05
N LEU A 15 -10.13 8.15 2.75
CA LEU A 15 -9.81 6.95 3.51
C LEU A 15 -8.29 6.74 3.62
N PHE A 16 -7.55 7.16 2.60
CA PHE A 16 -6.10 7.00 2.52
C PHE A 16 -5.35 8.31 2.71
N SER A 17 -5.85 9.40 2.15
CA SER A 17 -5.12 10.67 2.11
C SER A 17 -4.89 11.27 3.50
N ASP A 18 -5.77 11.01 4.46
CA ASP A 18 -5.58 11.49 5.83
C ASP A 18 -4.39 10.81 6.52
N LEU A 19 -4.04 9.59 6.09
CA LEU A 19 -2.91 8.86 6.63
C LEU A 19 -1.58 9.51 6.22
N LEU A 20 -1.53 10.13 5.05
CA LEU A 20 -0.32 10.79 4.55
C LEU A 20 0.09 11.97 5.42
N LYS A 21 -0.85 12.59 6.11
CA LYS A 21 -0.59 13.72 7.01
C LYS A 21 0.21 13.33 8.24
N LYS A 22 0.26 12.06 8.58
CA LYS A 22 0.99 11.55 9.74
C LYS A 22 2.42 11.17 9.42
N LEU A 23 2.83 11.29 8.17
CA LEU A 23 4.19 11.05 7.74
C LEU A 23 5.06 12.27 7.99
N PRO A 24 6.39 12.07 8.14
CA PRO A 24 7.32 13.21 8.12
C PRO A 24 7.16 14.01 6.83
N PRO A 25 7.46 15.32 6.83
CA PRO A 25 7.38 16.11 5.61
C PRO A 25 8.29 15.53 4.53
N ILE A 26 7.69 15.08 3.43
CA ILE A 26 8.39 14.61 2.25
C ILE A 26 8.05 15.60 1.14
N PRO A 27 9.03 16.30 0.56
CA PRO A 27 8.75 17.36 -0.40
C PRO A 27 8.03 16.81 -1.64
N GLU A 28 6.85 17.34 -1.91
CA GLU A 28 6.12 17.29 -3.18
C GLU A 28 6.08 15.96 -3.93
N GLU A 29 6.21 14.83 -3.22
CA GLU A 29 6.14 13.53 -3.83
C GLU A 29 4.69 13.10 -4.01
N ASN A 30 4.43 12.32 -5.04
CA ASN A 30 3.13 11.73 -5.31
C ASN A 30 3.20 10.21 -5.10
N VAL A 31 2.17 9.67 -4.49
CA VAL A 31 2.00 8.21 -4.37
C VAL A 31 0.80 7.82 -5.22
N GLU A 32 0.98 6.83 -6.06
CA GLU A 32 -0.10 6.28 -6.88
C GLU A 32 -0.67 5.03 -6.21
N LEU A 33 -1.99 4.97 -6.12
CA LEU A 33 -2.71 3.83 -5.55
C LEU A 33 -3.64 3.26 -6.61
N LEU A 34 -3.51 1.97 -6.87
CA LEU A 34 -4.42 1.22 -7.74
C LEU A 34 -5.20 0.22 -6.89
N LEU A 35 -6.52 0.37 -6.85
CA LEU A 35 -7.40 -0.60 -6.25
C LEU A 35 -7.95 -1.49 -7.36
N THR A 36 -7.65 -2.78 -7.32
CA THR A 36 -7.95 -3.69 -8.40
C THR A 36 -8.39 -5.07 -7.88
N ASN A 37 -8.27 -6.10 -8.70
CA ASN A 37 -8.71 -7.46 -8.41
C ASN A 37 -7.53 -8.43 -8.41
N ASN A 38 -7.82 -9.70 -8.07
CA ASN A 38 -6.80 -10.74 -8.02
C ASN A 38 -6.14 -11.00 -9.37
N GLU A 39 -6.89 -10.95 -10.45
CA GLU A 39 -6.37 -11.22 -11.79
C GLU A 39 -5.33 -10.19 -12.21
N GLU A 40 -5.62 -8.92 -12.03
CA GLU A 40 -4.71 -7.83 -12.42
C GLU A 40 -3.47 -7.78 -11.53
N ILE A 41 -3.64 -7.92 -10.21
CA ILE A 41 -2.48 -7.90 -9.30
C ILE A 41 -1.59 -9.13 -9.51
N HIS A 42 -2.17 -10.27 -9.90
CA HIS A 42 -1.41 -11.46 -10.26
C HIS A 42 -0.49 -11.16 -11.46
N ALA A 43 -1.03 -10.54 -12.51
CA ALA A 43 -0.25 -10.19 -13.69
C ALA A 43 0.89 -9.22 -13.36
N ILE A 44 0.61 -8.22 -12.54
CA ILE A 44 1.61 -7.23 -12.12
C ILE A 44 2.70 -7.88 -11.26
N ASN A 45 2.31 -8.75 -10.33
CA ASN A 45 3.24 -9.46 -9.45
C ASN A 45 4.19 -10.36 -10.25
N LYS A 46 3.67 -11.03 -11.26
CA LYS A 46 4.48 -11.85 -12.17
C LYS A 46 5.48 -10.98 -12.95
N GLN A 47 5.02 -9.84 -13.46
CA GLN A 47 5.85 -8.95 -14.27
C GLN A 47 6.96 -8.29 -13.46
N TYR A 48 6.67 -7.76 -12.26
CA TYR A 48 7.61 -6.95 -11.49
C TYR A 48 8.38 -7.72 -10.43
N ARG A 49 7.82 -8.81 -9.89
CA ARG A 49 8.43 -9.61 -8.83
C ARG A 49 8.80 -11.02 -9.26
N ASN A 50 8.40 -11.42 -10.46
CA ASN A 50 8.57 -12.77 -10.97
C ASN A 50 7.90 -13.82 -10.07
N ILE A 51 6.78 -13.44 -9.46
CA ILE A 51 5.96 -14.30 -8.59
C ILE A 51 4.64 -14.55 -9.31
N ASP A 52 4.39 -15.80 -9.69
CA ASP A 52 3.24 -16.20 -10.49
C ASP A 52 2.05 -16.54 -9.61
N ARG A 53 1.55 -15.56 -8.86
CA ARG A 53 0.36 -15.67 -8.01
C ARG A 53 -0.15 -14.30 -7.62
N PRO A 54 -1.43 -14.16 -7.23
CA PRO A 54 -1.94 -12.91 -6.69
C PRO A 54 -1.40 -12.69 -5.27
N THR A 55 -1.48 -11.44 -4.82
CA THR A 55 -1.14 -11.04 -3.46
C THR A 55 -2.19 -10.03 -2.97
N ASP A 56 -2.12 -9.64 -1.71
CA ASP A 56 -3.03 -8.65 -1.14
C ASP A 56 -2.60 -7.22 -1.50
N VAL A 57 -1.32 -6.91 -1.35
CA VAL A 57 -0.76 -5.60 -1.64
C VAL A 57 0.60 -5.78 -2.32
N LEU A 58 0.86 -4.91 -3.28
CA LEU A 58 2.14 -4.84 -3.98
C LEU A 58 2.59 -3.39 -3.95
N ALA A 59 3.77 -3.14 -3.42
CA ALA A 59 4.34 -1.80 -3.34
C ALA A 59 5.62 -1.75 -4.16
N ILE A 60 5.68 -0.80 -5.10
CA ILE A 60 6.81 -0.61 -5.99
C ILE A 60 7.36 0.78 -5.75
N ALA A 61 8.51 0.87 -5.10
CA ALA A 61 9.18 2.15 -4.88
C ALA A 61 9.81 2.64 -6.18
N GLU A 62 9.93 3.94 -6.32
CA GLU A 62 10.55 4.56 -7.49
C GLU A 62 11.95 4.00 -7.76
N ARG A 63 12.73 3.76 -6.72
CA ARG A 63 14.08 3.18 -6.82
C ARG A 63 14.10 1.76 -7.39
N GLU A 64 13.00 1.02 -7.28
CA GLU A 64 12.89 -0.37 -7.77
C GLU A 64 12.47 -0.40 -9.23
N SER A 65 11.61 0.51 -9.63
CA SER A 65 11.09 0.61 -11.00
C SER A 65 10.76 2.08 -11.28
N PRO A 66 11.70 2.83 -11.84
CA PRO A 66 11.52 4.26 -12.05
C PRO A 66 10.26 4.58 -12.86
N SER A 67 9.46 5.52 -12.35
CA SER A 67 8.29 6.04 -13.03
C SER A 67 8.71 7.04 -14.11
N PRO A 68 7.92 7.19 -15.20
CA PRO A 68 8.13 8.28 -16.14
C PRO A 68 8.05 9.67 -15.51
N ASP A 69 7.29 9.78 -14.40
CA ASP A 69 7.17 11.03 -13.65
C ASP A 69 8.13 10.98 -12.45
N PRO A 70 9.18 11.83 -12.43
CA PRO A 70 10.15 11.83 -11.34
C PRO A 70 9.59 12.28 -9.98
N LYS A 71 8.36 12.79 -9.96
CA LYS A 71 7.69 13.19 -8.72
C LYS A 71 6.90 12.06 -8.07
N VAL A 72 6.85 10.88 -8.67
CA VAL A 72 6.18 9.73 -8.10
C VAL A 72 7.15 8.98 -7.19
N LEU A 73 6.83 8.94 -5.90
CA LEU A 73 7.63 8.23 -4.89
C LEU A 73 7.48 6.72 -5.04
N GLY A 74 6.33 6.25 -5.44
CA GLY A 74 6.06 4.84 -5.67
C GLY A 74 4.61 4.57 -5.99
N GLN A 75 4.33 3.29 -6.20
CA GLN A 75 3.02 2.78 -6.55
C GLN A 75 2.59 1.72 -5.55
N ILE A 76 1.36 1.78 -5.11
CA ILE A 76 0.75 0.78 -4.24
C ILE A 76 -0.43 0.17 -4.98
N ILE A 77 -0.43 -1.14 -5.11
CA ILE A 77 -1.50 -1.89 -5.77
C ILE A 77 -2.14 -2.80 -4.73
N ILE A 78 -3.47 -2.72 -4.58
CA ILE A 78 -4.22 -3.52 -3.61
C ILE A 78 -5.29 -4.32 -4.34
N SER A 79 -5.35 -5.63 -4.05
CA SER A 79 -6.45 -6.48 -4.50
C SER A 79 -7.63 -6.32 -3.55
N LEU A 80 -8.75 -5.79 -4.06
CA LEU A 80 -9.98 -5.67 -3.30
C LEU A 80 -10.55 -7.04 -2.94
N ASP A 81 -10.38 -8.03 -3.82
CA ASP A 81 -10.83 -9.40 -3.57
C ASP A 81 -10.14 -9.96 -2.32
N ARG A 82 -8.82 -9.85 -2.28
CA ARG A 82 -8.04 -10.36 -1.15
C ARG A 82 -8.26 -9.53 0.12
N ALA A 83 -8.43 -8.22 -0.02
CA ALA A 83 -8.73 -7.34 1.11
C ALA A 83 -10.05 -7.72 1.78
N LYS A 84 -11.07 -8.04 1.00
CA LYS A 84 -12.36 -8.49 1.52
C LYS A 84 -12.25 -9.81 2.28
N GLU A 85 -11.53 -10.78 1.71
CA GLU A 85 -11.28 -12.06 2.38
C GLU A 85 -10.56 -11.87 3.71
N GLN A 86 -9.51 -11.07 3.74
CA GLN A 86 -8.73 -10.82 4.95
C GLN A 86 -9.52 -10.06 6.00
N ALA A 87 -10.33 -9.09 5.57
CA ALA A 87 -11.21 -8.36 6.50
C ALA A 87 -12.16 -9.31 7.21
N ASP A 88 -12.77 -10.24 6.47
CA ASP A 88 -13.66 -11.25 7.03
C ASP A 88 -12.92 -12.18 7.98
N GLU A 89 -11.74 -12.67 7.60
CA GLU A 89 -10.90 -13.54 8.42
C GLU A 89 -10.50 -12.87 9.74
N LEU A 90 -10.23 -11.57 9.71
CA LEU A 90 -9.80 -10.79 10.86
C LEU A 90 -10.96 -10.16 11.63
N ASN A 91 -12.19 -10.38 11.18
CA ASN A 91 -13.39 -9.82 11.77
C ASN A 91 -13.32 -8.29 11.89
N GLN A 92 -12.91 -7.63 10.82
CA GLN A 92 -12.84 -6.17 10.75
C GLN A 92 -13.46 -5.67 9.43
N SER A 93 -13.64 -4.36 9.31
CA SER A 93 -14.24 -3.78 8.11
C SER A 93 -13.27 -3.80 6.93
N LEU A 94 -13.82 -3.73 5.72
CA LEU A 94 -13.02 -3.60 4.51
C LEU A 94 -12.17 -2.33 4.57
N GLU A 95 -12.73 -1.23 5.07
CA GLU A 95 -12.03 0.05 5.19
C GLU A 95 -10.80 -0.08 6.09
N GLU A 96 -10.92 -0.76 7.22
CA GLU A 96 -9.80 -0.99 8.13
C GLU A 96 -8.69 -1.81 7.46
N GLU A 97 -9.06 -2.86 6.73
CA GLU A 97 -8.09 -3.68 6.01
C GLU A 97 -7.39 -2.89 4.89
N LEU A 98 -8.13 -2.11 4.13
CA LEU A 98 -7.56 -1.29 3.07
C LEU A 98 -6.59 -0.25 3.61
N ARG A 99 -6.93 0.38 4.73
CA ARG A 99 -6.03 1.34 5.38
C ARG A 99 -4.74 0.65 5.85
N PHE A 100 -4.85 -0.52 6.44
CA PHE A 100 -3.69 -1.30 6.88
C PHE A 100 -2.78 -1.67 5.70
N LEU A 101 -3.36 -2.20 4.61
CA LEU A 101 -2.60 -2.59 3.43
C LEU A 101 -1.93 -1.38 2.77
N PHE A 102 -2.62 -0.25 2.72
CA PHE A 102 -2.06 0.98 2.18
C PHE A 102 -0.84 1.45 2.99
N VAL A 103 -0.97 1.49 4.32
CA VAL A 103 0.14 1.89 5.19
C VAL A 103 1.31 0.93 5.06
N HIS A 104 1.04 -0.38 4.99
CA HIS A 104 2.06 -1.39 4.80
C HIS A 104 2.87 -1.12 3.51
N GLY A 105 2.17 -0.90 2.39
CA GLY A 105 2.81 -0.58 1.12
C GLY A 105 3.58 0.73 1.17
N LEU A 106 3.00 1.73 1.83
CA LEU A 106 3.64 3.04 1.97
C LEU A 106 4.96 2.96 2.75
N LEU A 107 4.98 2.20 3.84
CA LEU A 107 6.19 2.02 4.62
C LEU A 107 7.27 1.28 3.82
N HIS A 108 6.88 0.30 3.00
CA HIS A 108 7.81 -0.37 2.10
C HIS A 108 8.45 0.64 1.13
N ILE A 109 7.65 1.51 0.53
CA ILE A 109 8.15 2.56 -0.37
C ILE A 109 9.12 3.49 0.35
N LEU A 110 8.86 3.78 1.62
CA LEU A 110 9.72 4.64 2.43
C LEU A 110 10.99 3.95 2.94
N GLY A 111 11.16 2.66 2.64
CA GLY A 111 12.39 1.94 2.96
C GLY A 111 12.34 1.02 4.16
N TYR A 112 11.18 0.88 4.80
CA TYR A 112 11.02 -0.12 5.87
C TYR A 112 11.09 -1.53 5.29
N ASP A 113 11.69 -2.43 6.05
CA ASP A 113 11.90 -3.81 5.64
C ASP A 113 11.27 -4.74 6.69
N HIS A 114 10.91 -5.95 6.28
CA HIS A 114 10.35 -6.96 7.19
C HIS A 114 11.02 -8.34 7.02
N GLU A 115 12.22 -8.38 6.46
CA GLU A 115 12.96 -9.62 6.26
C GLU A 115 13.40 -10.25 7.58
N LYS A 116 13.70 -9.41 8.58
CA LYS A 116 14.10 -9.85 9.91
C LYS A 116 13.00 -9.57 10.93
N PRO A 117 12.84 -10.41 11.97
CA PRO A 117 11.82 -10.18 12.99
C PRO A 117 11.89 -8.81 13.68
N GLU A 118 13.10 -8.29 13.90
CA GLU A 118 13.26 -6.95 14.50
C GLU A 118 12.75 -5.86 13.57
N ASP A 119 13.03 -5.99 12.28
CA ASP A 119 12.61 -5.03 11.26
C ASP A 119 11.09 -5.04 11.11
N GLU A 120 10.48 -6.24 11.15
CA GLU A 120 9.04 -6.38 11.11
C GLU A 120 8.36 -5.70 12.29
N LYS A 121 8.91 -5.83 13.50
CA LYS A 121 8.38 -5.16 14.69
C LYS A 121 8.42 -3.64 14.56
N VAL A 122 9.51 -3.10 14.06
CA VAL A 122 9.67 -1.65 13.83
C VAL A 122 8.64 -1.17 12.82
N MET A 123 8.47 -1.90 11.73
CA MET A 123 7.52 -1.57 10.69
C MET A 123 6.08 -1.60 11.21
N LEU A 124 5.69 -2.65 11.94
CA LEU A 124 4.36 -2.76 12.51
C LEU A 124 4.07 -1.67 13.54
N LYS A 125 5.05 -1.33 14.37
CA LYS A 125 4.91 -0.25 15.34
C LYS A 125 4.62 1.08 14.64
N GLU A 126 5.34 1.38 13.57
CA GLU A 126 5.13 2.59 12.79
C GLU A 126 3.77 2.56 12.07
N ALA A 127 3.37 1.40 11.55
CA ALA A 127 2.07 1.24 10.92
C ALA A 127 0.94 1.54 11.91
N TYR A 128 1.01 0.99 13.10
CA TYR A 128 -0.01 1.23 14.13
C TYR A 128 -0.05 2.69 14.57
N ARG A 129 1.11 3.35 14.65
CA ARG A 129 1.17 4.78 14.97
C ARG A 129 0.41 5.60 13.91
N ILE A 130 0.68 5.33 12.64
CA ILE A 130 0.02 6.03 11.53
C ILE A 130 -1.48 5.77 11.52
N LEU A 131 -1.88 4.52 11.80
CA LEU A 131 -3.29 4.13 11.83
C LEU A 131 -4.02 4.58 13.10
N GLY A 132 -3.30 5.08 14.11
CA GLY A 132 -3.91 5.46 15.38
C GLY A 132 -4.29 4.29 16.26
N ARG A 133 -3.62 3.17 16.12
CA ARG A 133 -3.89 1.92 16.88
C ARG A 133 -2.82 1.64 17.93
N VAL A 134 -2.36 2.63 18.59
CA VAL A 134 -1.30 2.45 19.63
C VAL A 134 -1.89 1.89 20.90
#